data_b8cfb1131470b6f22b1e00d995b9a5d6
#
_entry.id   b8cfb1131470b6f22b1e00d995b9a5d6
#
_cell.length_a   1.000
_cell.length_b   1.000
_cell.length_c   1.000
_cell.angle_alpha   90.00
_cell.angle_beta   90.00
_cell.angle_gamma   90.00
#
_symmetry.space_group_name_H-M   'P 1'
#
loop_
_entity.id
_entity.type
_entity.pdbx_description
1 polymer ?
#
loop_
_entity_poly.entity_id
_entity_poly.type
_entity_poly.pdbx_seq_one_letter_code
_entity_poly.pdbx_strand_id
1 'polypeptide(L)'
;MRARLVTEENKKWWTLAAVAFGLFMIMLDNTVVNVALPSIQRELDMQLSELEWVVSGYALTFAALMLIGGKLADAYGRRLVFVVGIAIFTLASLACGLASSGEALIAARVAQGVGAAMMNPATLSIIAVTFPPRQRGTAIGIWAGTSALALALGPLIGGLLTEHASWNWIFFVNVPIGVLGIAASFLLIDESRDESHERLDLPGLATSGLGLFALTYGLIEGNNFGWGSVRIVGAFVVAAVSLTVFVLLERRQRAPMLDLTLFRNRTYVGANLAMLLVALAMFGVFFFVSLYMQNVLGYSAVEAGAAFLPMTVLIILIAPLAGRASDRWGSRWLITGGMVLLAVQLAYFSQLSDDATFWVLLPALVLGGFGMSMTMTPSSAAAMRAVPVEKAGIGSAVLNACRQVGGSTGIALMGAIMASRLTSPPTTASFMDGFELALVVASVIALAGAITAAALIRPHDRSHGAEPVQQAAEAA
;
A
#
# COMPACT_ATOMS: atom_id res chain seq x y z
N MET A 1 31.76 4.04 -23.91
CA MET A 1 31.07 2.87 -23.32
C MET A 1 29.55 2.95 -23.34
N ARG A 2 28.95 4.15 -23.32
CA ARG A 2 27.48 4.39 -23.44
C ARG A 2 26.84 3.80 -24.73
N ALA A 3 27.50 3.89 -25.86
CA ALA A 3 26.92 3.55 -27.19
C ALA A 3 26.73 2.05 -27.47
N ARG A 4 27.19 1.15 -26.59
CA ARG A 4 27.07 -0.32 -26.79
C ARG A 4 25.98 -1.02 -25.98
N LEU A 5 25.47 -0.41 -24.91
CA LEU A 5 24.49 -1.03 -24.00
C LEU A 5 23.05 -0.50 -24.18
N VAL A 6 22.89 0.78 -24.55
CA VAL A 6 21.58 1.40 -24.73
C VAL A 6 21.40 1.76 -26.20
N THR A 7 20.58 0.98 -26.90
CA THR A 7 20.14 1.24 -28.30
C THR A 7 18.72 1.81 -28.24
N GLU A 8 18.26 2.49 -29.32
CA GLU A 8 16.89 3.00 -29.41
C GLU A 8 15.85 1.88 -29.21
N GLU A 9 16.15 0.65 -29.65
CA GLU A 9 15.26 -0.50 -29.49
C GLU A 9 15.13 -0.98 -28.04
N ASN A 10 16.22 -0.94 -27.25
CA ASN A 10 16.23 -1.44 -25.88
C ASN A 10 16.06 -0.35 -24.83
N LYS A 11 16.10 0.94 -25.19
CA LYS A 11 15.96 2.09 -24.29
C LYS A 11 14.68 2.01 -23.44
N LYS A 12 13.55 1.62 -24.03
CA LYS A 12 12.29 1.44 -23.32
C LYS A 12 12.38 0.44 -22.15
N TRP A 13 13.17 -0.64 -22.31
CA TRP A 13 13.36 -1.64 -21.26
C TRP A 13 14.25 -1.12 -20.14
N TRP A 14 15.26 -0.30 -20.47
CA TRP A 14 16.07 0.40 -19.48
C TRP A 14 15.27 1.45 -18.72
N THR A 15 14.38 2.17 -19.41
CA THR A 15 13.40 3.06 -18.77
C THR A 15 12.50 2.29 -17.80
N LEU A 16 11.98 1.13 -18.21
CA LEU A 16 11.18 0.27 -17.33
C LEU A 16 12.00 -0.18 -16.11
N ALA A 17 13.24 -0.58 -16.29
CA ALA A 17 14.11 -0.96 -15.18
C ALA A 17 14.31 0.19 -14.19
N ALA A 18 14.52 1.42 -14.67
CA ALA A 18 14.69 2.59 -13.81
C ALA A 18 13.42 2.90 -12.99
N VAL A 19 12.24 2.89 -13.62
CA VAL A 19 10.97 3.15 -12.89
C VAL A 19 10.57 1.99 -11.99
N ALA A 20 10.84 0.75 -12.39
CA ALA A 20 10.59 -0.43 -11.56
C ALA A 20 11.50 -0.45 -10.33
N PHE A 21 12.73 0.05 -10.45
CA PHE A 21 13.66 0.18 -9.32
C PHE A 21 13.20 1.22 -8.30
N GLY A 22 12.67 2.37 -8.75
CA GLY A 22 12.04 3.35 -7.87
C GLY A 22 10.80 2.79 -7.16
N LEU A 23 9.98 2.02 -7.88
CA LEU A 23 8.83 1.32 -7.29
C LEU A 23 9.26 0.27 -6.26
N PHE A 24 10.30 -0.51 -6.57
CA PHE A 24 10.88 -1.49 -5.64
C PHE A 24 11.26 -0.83 -4.32
N MET A 25 11.90 0.33 -4.36
CA MET A 25 12.30 1.09 -3.17
C MET A 25 11.09 1.49 -2.32
N ILE A 26 10.01 2.03 -2.93
CA ILE A 26 8.77 2.39 -2.22
C ILE A 26 8.12 1.16 -1.57
N MET A 27 8.05 0.05 -2.29
CA MET A 27 7.36 -1.15 -1.83
C MET A 27 8.16 -1.92 -0.77
N LEU A 28 9.48 -1.92 -0.90
CA LEU A 28 10.38 -2.47 0.10
C LEU A 28 10.23 -1.73 1.43
N ASP A 29 10.25 -0.39 1.38
CA ASP A 29 10.12 0.48 2.55
C ASP A 29 8.81 0.25 3.32
N ASN A 30 7.72 -0.06 2.62
CA ASN A 30 6.44 -0.37 3.25
C ASN A 30 6.45 -1.61 4.16
N THR A 31 7.37 -2.54 3.93
CA THR A 31 7.36 -3.82 4.65
C THR A 31 8.60 -4.05 5.51
N VAL A 32 9.75 -3.49 5.11
CA VAL A 32 11.01 -3.61 5.84
C VAL A 32 10.91 -3.03 7.26
N VAL A 33 10.16 -1.95 7.42
CA VAL A 33 10.00 -1.26 8.70
C VAL A 33 9.30 -2.12 9.75
N ASN A 34 8.34 -2.96 9.36
CA ASN A 34 7.54 -3.74 10.32
C ASN A 34 8.38 -4.68 11.19
N VAL A 35 9.43 -5.28 10.63
CA VAL A 35 10.33 -6.17 11.36
C VAL A 35 11.29 -5.40 12.26
N ALA A 36 11.59 -4.14 11.93
CA ALA A 36 12.45 -3.28 12.71
C ALA A 36 11.74 -2.59 13.89
N LEU A 37 10.40 -2.56 13.91
CA LEU A 37 9.61 -1.84 14.92
C LEU A 37 9.98 -2.17 16.38
N PRO A 38 10.19 -3.43 16.80
CA PRO A 38 10.58 -3.74 18.18
C PRO A 38 11.97 -3.18 18.52
N SER A 39 12.89 -3.11 17.57
CA SER A 39 14.21 -2.52 17.77
C SER A 39 14.14 -0.99 17.86
N ILE A 40 13.35 -0.35 16.99
CA ILE A 40 13.03 1.08 17.01
C ILE A 40 12.40 1.43 18.37
N GLN A 41 11.42 0.65 18.82
CA GLN A 41 10.73 0.85 20.09
C GLN A 41 11.70 0.89 21.26
N ARG A 42 12.60 -0.09 21.35
CA ARG A 42 13.57 -0.21 22.44
C ARG A 42 14.63 0.89 22.42
N GLU A 43 15.11 1.25 21.23
CA GLU A 43 16.23 2.21 21.10
C GLU A 43 15.78 3.67 21.26
N LEU A 44 14.58 4.00 20.78
CA LEU A 44 14.02 5.35 20.87
C LEU A 44 13.02 5.51 22.04
N ASP A 45 12.84 4.49 22.88
CA ASP A 45 11.90 4.45 24.02
C ASP A 45 10.47 4.88 23.63
N MET A 46 9.97 4.34 22.52
CA MET A 46 8.70 4.72 21.92
C MET A 46 7.52 3.94 22.49
N GLN A 47 6.38 4.62 22.62
CA GLN A 47 5.10 3.99 22.94
C GLN A 47 4.51 3.31 21.69
N LEU A 48 3.51 2.44 21.90
CA LEU A 48 2.84 1.73 20.79
C LEU A 48 2.20 2.71 19.78
N SER A 49 1.54 3.76 20.27
CA SER A 49 0.95 4.79 19.39
C SER A 49 1.97 5.52 18.52
N GLU A 50 3.17 5.77 19.04
CA GLU A 50 4.25 6.38 18.26
C GLU A 50 4.77 5.44 17.17
N LEU A 51 4.87 4.13 17.44
CA LEU A 51 5.20 3.12 16.42
C LEU A 51 4.13 3.05 15.32
N GLU A 52 2.86 3.14 15.69
CA GLU A 52 1.76 3.22 14.74
C GLU A 52 1.89 4.45 13.84
N TRP A 53 2.33 5.60 14.39
CA TRP A 53 2.59 6.81 13.62
C TRP A 53 3.79 6.68 12.68
N VAL A 54 4.83 5.93 13.02
CA VAL A 54 5.95 5.64 12.11
C VAL A 54 5.47 5.01 10.82
N VAL A 55 4.50 4.09 10.88
CA VAL A 55 3.94 3.41 9.70
C VAL A 55 2.80 4.22 9.09
N SER A 56 1.84 4.66 9.91
CA SER A 56 0.63 5.36 9.44
C SER A 56 0.92 6.74 8.89
N GLY A 57 1.87 7.48 9.44
CA GLY A 57 2.26 8.81 8.95
C GLY A 57 2.75 8.77 7.51
N TYR A 58 3.60 7.80 7.17
CA TYR A 58 4.03 7.54 5.80
C TYR A 58 2.86 7.14 4.90
N ALA A 59 2.07 6.14 5.29
CA ALA A 59 0.99 5.60 4.48
C ALA A 59 -0.11 6.64 4.19
N LEU A 60 -0.47 7.46 5.20
CA LEU A 60 -1.43 8.55 5.06
C LEU A 60 -0.97 9.64 4.10
N THR A 61 0.26 10.13 4.29
CA THR A 61 0.81 11.15 3.41
C THR A 61 0.91 10.65 1.98
N PHE A 62 1.36 9.39 1.82
CA PHE A 62 1.41 8.74 0.51
C PHE A 62 0.01 8.67 -0.13
N ALA A 63 -1.02 8.22 0.62
CA ALA A 63 -2.39 8.12 0.11
C ALA A 63 -2.98 9.49 -0.26
N ALA A 64 -2.88 10.47 0.65
CA ALA A 64 -3.45 11.78 0.49
C ALA A 64 -2.88 12.53 -0.73
N LEU A 65 -1.58 12.40 -0.98
CA LEU A 65 -0.88 13.14 -2.04
C LEU A 65 -0.76 12.37 -3.36
N MET A 66 -1.11 11.08 -3.41
CA MET A 66 -0.90 10.22 -4.58
C MET A 66 -1.61 10.75 -5.84
N LEU A 67 -2.86 11.19 -5.72
CA LEU A 67 -3.62 11.71 -6.86
C LEU A 67 -3.03 13.02 -7.39
N ILE A 68 -2.50 13.85 -6.48
CA ILE A 68 -1.78 15.07 -6.86
C ILE A 68 -0.45 14.76 -7.51
N GLY A 69 0.30 13.80 -6.98
CA GLY A 69 1.54 13.34 -7.60
C GLY A 69 1.37 12.97 -9.06
N GLY A 70 0.26 12.30 -9.41
CA GLY A 70 -0.11 12.00 -10.79
C GLY A 70 -0.36 13.25 -11.65
N LYS A 71 -1.19 14.17 -11.15
CA LYS A 71 -1.46 15.45 -11.84
C LYS A 71 -0.21 16.31 -11.99
N LEU A 72 0.66 16.36 -10.98
CA LEU A 72 1.95 17.05 -11.06
C LEU A 72 2.85 16.45 -12.14
N ALA A 73 2.90 15.11 -12.24
CA ALA A 73 3.68 14.42 -13.25
C ALA A 73 3.20 14.75 -14.67
N ASP A 74 1.91 14.80 -14.90
CA ASP A 74 1.34 15.15 -16.19
C ASP A 74 1.55 16.65 -16.52
N ALA A 75 1.39 17.56 -15.55
CA ALA A 75 1.50 19.02 -15.77
C ALA A 75 2.96 19.50 -15.90
N TYR A 76 3.85 19.06 -15.03
CA TYR A 76 5.22 19.61 -14.95
C TYR A 76 6.27 18.73 -15.61
N GLY A 77 5.93 17.50 -15.94
CA GLY A 77 6.82 16.53 -16.59
C GLY A 77 7.02 15.28 -15.73
N ARG A 78 6.84 14.14 -16.37
CA ARG A 78 6.82 12.82 -15.69
C ARG A 78 8.17 12.44 -15.12
N ARG A 79 9.26 12.66 -15.88
CA ARG A 79 10.62 12.44 -15.40
C ARG A 79 10.96 13.40 -14.26
N LEU A 80 10.66 14.70 -14.42
CA LEU A 80 10.96 15.70 -13.40
C LEU A 80 10.31 15.34 -12.06
N VAL A 81 9.00 15.07 -12.05
CA VAL A 81 8.26 14.74 -10.83
C VAL A 81 8.74 13.42 -10.22
N PHE A 82 9.05 12.43 -11.05
CA PHE A 82 9.64 11.17 -10.58
C PHE A 82 11.00 11.38 -9.89
N VAL A 83 11.90 12.18 -10.50
CA VAL A 83 13.22 12.49 -9.93
C VAL A 83 13.10 13.30 -8.64
N VAL A 84 12.23 14.31 -8.61
CA VAL A 84 11.96 15.09 -7.38
C VAL A 84 11.40 14.19 -6.28
N GLY A 85 10.49 13.28 -6.64
CA GLY A 85 9.96 12.27 -5.73
C GLY A 85 11.04 11.37 -5.14
N ILE A 86 11.94 10.83 -5.99
CA ILE A 86 13.11 10.04 -5.52
C ILE A 86 13.99 10.88 -4.60
N ALA A 87 14.28 12.14 -4.93
CA ALA A 87 15.12 13.00 -4.13
C ALA A 87 14.52 13.25 -2.74
N ILE A 88 13.22 13.61 -2.68
CA ILE A 88 12.51 13.78 -1.40
C ILE A 88 12.51 12.48 -0.60
N PHE A 89 12.18 11.35 -1.23
CA PHE A 89 12.16 10.05 -0.58
C PHE A 89 13.53 9.68 -0.01
N THR A 90 14.60 9.88 -0.79
CA THR A 90 15.98 9.55 -0.40
C THR A 90 16.46 10.43 0.75
N LEU A 91 16.22 11.74 0.69
CA LEU A 91 16.60 12.67 1.76
C LEU A 91 15.80 12.40 3.04
N ALA A 92 14.50 12.14 2.92
CA ALA A 92 13.67 11.74 4.05
C ALA A 92 14.09 10.39 4.63
N SER A 93 14.47 9.42 3.79
CA SER A 93 15.02 8.14 4.24
C SER A 93 16.35 8.31 5.00
N LEU A 94 17.23 9.20 4.52
CA LEU A 94 18.43 9.57 5.26
C LEU A 94 18.08 10.18 6.62
N ALA A 95 17.09 11.08 6.67
CA ALA A 95 16.62 11.68 7.91
C ALA A 95 16.02 10.64 8.86
N CYS A 96 15.25 9.65 8.35
CA CYS A 96 14.76 8.52 9.13
C CYS A 96 15.91 7.73 9.78
N GLY A 97 16.94 7.40 8.98
CA GLY A 97 18.11 6.67 9.47
C GLY A 97 18.97 7.45 10.48
N LEU A 98 18.90 8.78 10.49
CA LEU A 98 19.60 9.66 11.43
C LEU A 98 18.72 10.10 12.61
N ALA A 99 17.47 9.66 12.67
CA ALA A 99 16.55 10.07 13.73
C ALA A 99 17.02 9.60 15.11
N SER A 100 17.06 10.52 16.07
CA SER A 100 17.44 10.28 17.46
C SER A 100 16.26 10.35 18.42
N SER A 101 15.04 10.55 17.91
CA SER A 101 13.79 10.55 18.67
C SER A 101 12.63 10.02 17.81
N GLY A 102 11.58 9.51 18.46
CA GLY A 102 10.36 9.05 17.79
C GLY A 102 9.71 10.15 16.96
N GLU A 103 9.63 11.36 17.48
CA GLU A 103 9.05 12.53 16.78
C GLU A 103 9.81 12.86 15.50
N ALA A 104 11.15 12.84 15.55
CA ALA A 104 11.99 13.08 14.36
C ALA A 104 11.78 12.00 13.32
N LEU A 105 11.70 10.73 13.74
CA LEU A 105 11.43 9.60 12.86
C LEU A 105 10.05 9.73 12.19
N ILE A 106 9.00 10.02 12.96
CA ILE A 106 7.64 10.22 12.43
C ILE A 106 7.60 11.37 11.42
N ALA A 107 8.21 12.51 11.75
CA ALA A 107 8.28 13.65 10.83
C ALA A 107 8.99 13.31 9.52
N ALA A 108 10.10 12.59 9.59
CA ALA A 108 10.84 12.12 8.42
C ALA A 108 10.02 11.11 7.60
N ARG A 109 9.25 10.22 8.25
CA ARG A 109 8.34 9.27 7.59
C ARG A 109 7.22 10.00 6.83
N VAL A 110 6.64 11.04 7.40
CA VAL A 110 5.65 11.90 6.71
C VAL A 110 6.28 12.53 5.46
N ALA A 111 7.48 13.09 5.56
CA ALA A 111 8.20 13.63 4.40
C ALA A 111 8.52 12.56 3.34
N GLN A 112 8.88 11.35 3.76
CA GLN A 112 9.14 10.21 2.87
C GLN A 112 7.86 9.81 2.10
N GLY A 113 6.69 9.90 2.73
CA GLY A 113 5.39 9.67 2.10
C GLY A 113 5.09 10.66 0.96
N VAL A 114 5.53 11.93 1.07
CA VAL A 114 5.44 12.91 -0.02
C VAL A 114 6.23 12.43 -1.25
N GLY A 115 7.47 11.97 -1.06
CA GLY A 115 8.30 11.44 -2.13
C GLY A 115 7.65 10.24 -2.82
N ALA A 116 7.15 9.28 -2.04
CA ALA A 116 6.46 8.09 -2.55
C ALA A 116 5.21 8.46 -3.38
N ALA A 117 4.44 9.47 -2.92
CA ALA A 117 3.24 9.95 -3.59
C ALA A 117 3.52 10.55 -4.98
N MET A 118 4.66 11.20 -5.14
CA MET A 118 5.10 11.73 -6.43
C MET A 118 5.64 10.64 -7.36
N MET A 119 6.40 9.69 -6.81
CA MET A 119 7.04 8.62 -7.59
C MET A 119 6.03 7.63 -8.17
N ASN A 120 5.13 7.09 -7.35
CA ASN A 120 4.31 5.93 -7.71
C ASN A 120 3.44 6.17 -8.97
N PRO A 121 2.60 7.22 -9.07
CA PRO A 121 1.80 7.47 -10.27
C PRO A 121 2.68 7.85 -11.47
N ALA A 122 3.79 8.56 -11.27
CA ALA A 122 4.73 8.91 -12.33
C ALA A 122 5.31 7.66 -13.02
N THR A 123 5.55 6.55 -12.28
CA THR A 123 6.06 5.31 -12.87
C THR A 123 5.12 4.74 -13.93
N LEU A 124 3.82 4.68 -13.62
CA LEU A 124 2.80 4.17 -14.57
C LEU A 124 2.62 5.12 -15.76
N SER A 125 2.63 6.44 -15.54
CA SER A 125 2.56 7.43 -16.61
C SER A 125 3.77 7.34 -17.54
N ILE A 126 4.98 7.16 -17.02
CA ILE A 126 6.20 6.94 -17.83
C ILE A 126 6.07 5.65 -18.67
N ILE A 127 5.62 4.55 -18.08
CA ILE A 127 5.43 3.28 -18.79
C ILE A 127 4.40 3.45 -19.92
N ALA A 128 3.30 4.14 -19.65
CA ALA A 128 2.22 4.35 -20.63
C ALA A 128 2.67 5.14 -21.87
N VAL A 129 3.62 6.07 -21.73
CA VAL A 129 4.17 6.85 -22.85
C VAL A 129 5.31 6.14 -23.54
N THR A 130 6.17 5.44 -22.80
CA THR A 130 7.36 4.80 -23.34
C THR A 130 7.04 3.54 -24.16
N PHE A 131 5.99 2.80 -23.79
CA PHE A 131 5.65 1.52 -24.44
C PHE A 131 4.50 1.64 -25.43
N PRO A 132 4.64 1.04 -26.64
CA PRO A 132 3.53 0.94 -27.58
C PRO A 132 2.40 0.08 -26.99
N PRO A 133 1.12 0.29 -27.40
CA PRO A 133 -0.05 -0.38 -26.82
C PRO A 133 0.08 -1.90 -26.68
N ARG A 134 0.68 -2.57 -27.66
CA ARG A 134 0.87 -4.03 -27.67
C ARG A 134 1.83 -4.54 -26.58
N GLN A 135 2.72 -3.70 -26.07
CA GLN A 135 3.74 -4.09 -25.07
C GLN A 135 3.46 -3.52 -23.67
N ARG A 136 2.49 -2.61 -23.52
CA ARG A 136 2.14 -1.99 -22.23
C ARG A 136 1.74 -3.03 -21.18
N GLY A 137 0.96 -4.04 -21.58
CA GLY A 137 0.57 -5.12 -20.66
C GLY A 137 1.77 -5.87 -20.06
N THR A 138 2.78 -6.18 -20.90
CA THR A 138 4.02 -6.82 -20.42
C THR A 138 4.81 -5.89 -19.49
N ALA A 139 4.93 -4.61 -19.83
CA ALA A 139 5.65 -3.64 -19.00
C ALA A 139 4.98 -3.44 -17.64
N ILE A 140 3.65 -3.30 -17.61
CA ILE A 140 2.87 -3.20 -16.37
C ILE A 140 2.95 -4.51 -15.56
N GLY A 141 2.99 -5.65 -16.24
CA GLY A 141 3.18 -6.95 -15.59
C GLY A 141 4.54 -7.05 -14.87
N ILE A 142 5.62 -6.59 -15.50
CA ILE A 142 6.96 -6.51 -14.88
C ILE A 142 6.96 -5.53 -13.71
N TRP A 143 6.36 -4.36 -13.87
CA TRP A 143 6.18 -3.35 -12.83
C TRP A 143 5.44 -3.92 -11.59
N ALA A 144 4.32 -4.60 -11.81
CA ALA A 144 3.56 -5.25 -10.74
C ALA A 144 4.32 -6.41 -10.08
N GLY A 145 5.05 -7.20 -10.88
CA GLY A 145 5.94 -8.26 -10.38
C GLY A 145 7.06 -7.71 -9.50
N THR A 146 7.63 -6.58 -9.86
CA THR A 146 8.65 -5.89 -9.04
C THR A 146 8.08 -5.42 -7.71
N SER A 147 6.84 -4.90 -7.71
CA SER A 147 6.13 -4.56 -6.46
C SER A 147 5.93 -5.77 -5.56
N ALA A 148 5.48 -6.88 -6.12
CA ALA A 148 5.25 -8.11 -5.36
C ALA A 148 6.56 -8.67 -4.79
N LEU A 149 7.65 -8.64 -5.57
CA LEU A 149 8.98 -9.06 -5.12
C LEU A 149 9.48 -8.18 -3.97
N ALA A 150 9.33 -6.87 -4.06
CA ALA A 150 9.73 -5.95 -3.00
C ALA A 150 8.97 -6.20 -1.70
N LEU A 151 7.65 -6.35 -1.78
CA LEU A 151 6.80 -6.69 -0.62
C LEU A 151 7.22 -8.03 0.01
N ALA A 152 7.58 -9.00 -0.82
CA ALA A 152 8.00 -10.32 -0.38
C ALA A 152 9.38 -10.32 0.32
N LEU A 153 10.33 -9.56 -0.23
CA LEU A 153 11.70 -9.51 0.30
C LEU A 153 11.83 -8.58 1.52
N GLY A 154 10.87 -7.66 1.71
CA GLY A 154 10.93 -6.65 2.78
C GLY A 154 11.17 -7.21 4.17
N PRO A 155 10.35 -8.14 4.66
CA PRO A 155 10.55 -8.70 6.00
C PRO A 155 11.92 -9.38 6.17
N LEU A 156 12.39 -10.12 5.17
CA LEU A 156 13.69 -10.79 5.22
C LEU A 156 14.85 -9.77 5.23
N ILE A 157 14.81 -8.80 4.30
CA ILE A 157 15.84 -7.75 4.22
C ILE A 157 15.82 -6.90 5.50
N GLY A 158 14.61 -6.57 6.00
CA GLY A 158 14.43 -5.83 7.25
C GLY A 158 15.04 -6.56 8.45
N GLY A 159 14.78 -7.86 8.57
CA GLY A 159 15.37 -8.70 9.59
C GLY A 159 16.90 -8.73 9.53
N LEU A 160 17.45 -9.01 8.34
CA LEU A 160 18.92 -9.07 8.13
C LEU A 160 19.61 -7.74 8.47
N LEU A 161 19.07 -6.61 8.01
CA LEU A 161 19.64 -5.30 8.28
C LEU A 161 19.54 -4.91 9.76
N THR A 162 18.39 -5.18 10.39
CA THR A 162 18.14 -4.84 11.79
C THR A 162 19.03 -5.66 12.72
N GLU A 163 19.23 -6.95 12.47
CA GLU A 163 19.99 -7.84 13.34
C GLU A 163 21.50 -7.70 13.15
N HIS A 164 22.01 -7.58 11.91
CA HIS A 164 23.44 -7.61 11.63
C HIS A 164 24.09 -6.23 11.57
N ALA A 165 23.29 -5.17 11.46
CA ALA A 165 23.79 -3.79 11.45
C ALA A 165 23.08 -2.93 12.52
N SER A 166 21.96 -2.34 12.17
CA SER A 166 21.02 -1.66 13.08
C SER A 166 19.72 -1.38 12.32
N TRP A 167 18.63 -1.03 13.05
CA TRP A 167 17.37 -0.65 12.41
C TRP A 167 17.51 0.55 11.46
N ASN A 168 18.45 1.45 11.67
CA ASN A 168 18.71 2.62 10.82
C ASN A 168 19.01 2.22 9.37
N TRP A 169 19.65 1.06 9.16
CA TRP A 169 20.04 0.59 7.85
C TRP A 169 18.89 0.23 6.93
N ILE A 170 17.67 -0.05 7.50
CA ILE A 170 16.47 -0.22 6.67
C ILE A 170 16.14 1.05 5.87
N PHE A 171 16.53 2.21 6.41
CA PHE A 171 16.39 3.51 5.75
C PHE A 171 17.63 3.87 4.94
N PHE A 172 18.85 3.67 5.48
CA PHE A 172 20.08 4.01 4.77
C PHE A 172 20.24 3.24 3.45
N VAL A 173 19.73 2.03 3.33
CA VAL A 173 19.76 1.26 2.07
C VAL A 173 19.09 2.00 0.91
N ASN A 174 18.10 2.83 1.19
CA ASN A 174 17.43 3.65 0.17
C ASN A 174 18.29 4.79 -0.37
N VAL A 175 19.32 5.22 0.36
CA VAL A 175 20.17 6.35 -0.05
C VAL A 175 20.99 6.03 -1.31
N PRO A 176 21.83 4.98 -1.35
CA PRO A 176 22.55 4.61 -2.57
C PRO A 176 21.58 4.24 -3.71
N ILE A 177 20.47 3.56 -3.39
CA ILE A 177 19.44 3.19 -4.35
C ILE A 177 18.85 4.45 -5.00
N GLY A 178 18.48 5.46 -4.19
CA GLY A 178 17.90 6.71 -4.66
C GLY A 178 18.87 7.52 -5.52
N VAL A 179 20.15 7.64 -5.12
CA VAL A 179 21.18 8.32 -5.91
C VAL A 179 21.35 7.65 -7.28
N LEU A 180 21.42 6.32 -7.32
CA LEU A 180 21.48 5.56 -8.58
C LEU A 180 20.20 5.72 -9.39
N GLY A 181 19.03 5.73 -8.75
CA GLY A 181 17.73 5.94 -9.37
C GLY A 181 17.61 7.32 -10.03
N ILE A 182 18.09 8.38 -9.37
CA ILE A 182 18.15 9.74 -9.94
C ILE A 182 19.05 9.76 -11.18
N ALA A 183 20.28 9.22 -11.06
CA ALA A 183 21.22 9.18 -12.15
C ALA A 183 20.66 8.38 -13.35
N ALA A 184 20.07 7.20 -13.09
CA ALA A 184 19.44 6.38 -14.11
C ALA A 184 18.26 7.11 -14.77
N SER A 185 17.45 7.83 -14.02
CA SER A 185 16.31 8.57 -14.55
C SER A 185 16.70 9.66 -15.53
N PHE A 186 17.75 10.44 -15.22
CA PHE A 186 18.26 11.44 -16.15
C PHE A 186 18.89 10.85 -17.41
N LEU A 187 19.43 9.63 -17.33
CA LEU A 187 20.10 8.97 -18.44
C LEU A 187 19.16 8.19 -19.37
N LEU A 188 18.07 7.64 -18.81
CA LEU A 188 17.27 6.59 -19.46
C LEU A 188 15.83 7.02 -19.71
N ILE A 189 15.31 8.00 -18.98
CA ILE A 189 13.91 8.44 -19.11
C ILE A 189 13.87 9.74 -19.92
N ASP A 190 13.12 9.74 -21.00
CA ASP A 190 12.83 10.98 -21.75
C ASP A 190 11.77 11.80 -21.02
N GLU A 191 11.90 13.13 -21.06
CA GLU A 191 10.87 13.99 -20.49
C GLU A 191 9.61 13.95 -21.34
N SER A 192 8.49 13.86 -20.66
CA SER A 192 7.17 13.90 -21.29
C SER A 192 6.18 14.59 -20.36
N ARG A 193 5.30 15.40 -20.92
CA ARG A 193 4.25 16.12 -20.20
C ARG A 193 2.96 16.11 -21.02
N ASP A 194 1.84 16.30 -20.36
CA ASP A 194 0.57 16.53 -21.01
C ASP A 194 0.36 18.05 -21.16
N GLU A 195 0.01 18.51 -22.34
CA GLU A 195 -0.26 19.94 -22.60
C GLU A 195 -1.65 20.36 -22.13
N SER A 196 -2.54 19.42 -21.81
CA SER A 196 -3.86 19.69 -21.25
C SER A 196 -3.75 20.03 -19.77
N HIS A 197 -3.57 21.31 -19.46
CA HIS A 197 -3.39 21.80 -18.08
C HIS A 197 -4.71 21.76 -17.31
N GLU A 198 -4.99 20.66 -16.61
CA GLU A 198 -6.02 20.66 -15.59
C GLU A 198 -5.47 21.28 -14.28
N ARG A 199 -6.27 22.20 -13.69
CA ARG A 199 -5.92 22.83 -12.42
C ARG A 199 -5.88 21.80 -11.29
N LEU A 200 -4.88 21.96 -10.40
CA LEU A 200 -4.80 21.16 -9.18
C LEU A 200 -6.00 21.46 -8.27
N ASP A 201 -6.63 20.42 -7.78
CA ASP A 201 -7.71 20.51 -6.79
C ASP A 201 -7.13 20.64 -5.37
N LEU A 202 -6.63 21.81 -5.03
CA LEU A 202 -6.11 22.09 -3.69
C LEU A 202 -7.17 21.97 -2.58
N PRO A 203 -8.44 22.45 -2.77
CA PRO A 203 -9.50 22.24 -1.77
C PRO A 203 -9.82 20.76 -1.53
N GLY A 204 -9.92 19.94 -2.58
CA GLY A 204 -10.14 18.50 -2.45
C GLY A 204 -8.99 17.81 -1.72
N LEU A 205 -7.74 18.17 -2.03
CA LEU A 205 -6.57 17.67 -1.31
C LEU A 205 -6.61 18.04 0.18
N ALA A 206 -6.80 19.32 0.49
CA ALA A 206 -6.79 19.80 1.87
C ALA A 206 -7.88 19.11 2.70
N THR A 207 -9.10 18.97 2.14
CA THR A 207 -10.23 18.36 2.86
C THR A 207 -10.09 16.86 3.00
N SER A 208 -9.64 16.13 1.96
CA SER A 208 -9.40 14.68 2.06
C SER A 208 -8.23 14.36 2.99
N GLY A 209 -7.11 15.08 2.86
CA GLY A 209 -5.93 14.90 3.70
C GLY A 209 -6.22 15.19 5.17
N LEU A 210 -6.86 16.34 5.48
CA LEU A 210 -7.27 16.69 6.84
C LEU A 210 -8.23 15.67 7.44
N GLY A 211 -9.22 15.24 6.65
CA GLY A 211 -10.20 14.25 7.11
C GLY A 211 -9.59 12.89 7.43
N LEU A 212 -8.72 12.38 6.57
CA LEU A 212 -8.01 11.11 6.80
C LEU A 212 -7.02 11.21 7.96
N PHE A 213 -6.29 12.33 8.06
CA PHE A 213 -5.36 12.54 9.17
C PHE A 213 -6.11 12.61 10.51
N ALA A 214 -7.20 13.38 10.59
CA ALA A 214 -7.99 13.52 11.80
C ALA A 214 -8.65 12.20 12.23
N LEU A 215 -9.13 11.38 11.26
CA LEU A 215 -9.64 10.04 11.52
C LEU A 215 -8.57 9.14 12.15
N THR A 216 -7.40 9.07 11.53
CA THR A 216 -6.30 8.24 12.01
C THR A 216 -5.78 8.73 13.36
N TYR A 217 -5.67 10.05 13.56
CA TYR A 217 -5.31 10.63 14.83
C TYR A 217 -6.29 10.23 15.95
N GLY A 218 -7.59 10.32 15.69
CA GLY A 218 -8.60 9.92 16.66
C GLY A 218 -8.52 8.44 17.04
N LEU A 219 -8.20 7.56 16.08
CA LEU A 219 -8.03 6.13 16.32
C LEU A 219 -6.75 5.82 17.13
N ILE A 220 -5.59 6.38 16.74
CA ILE A 220 -4.30 6.10 17.40
C ILE A 220 -4.29 6.67 18.83
N GLU A 221 -4.74 7.91 19.00
CA GLU A 221 -4.61 8.64 20.25
C GLU A 221 -5.82 8.47 21.18
N GLY A 222 -6.85 7.74 20.76
CA GLY A 222 -8.09 7.56 21.51
C GLY A 222 -7.90 7.00 22.91
N ASN A 223 -6.98 6.04 23.06
CA ASN A 223 -6.67 5.46 24.39
C ASN A 223 -5.79 6.36 25.25
N ASN A 224 -4.89 7.16 24.63
CA ASN A 224 -3.98 8.05 25.37
C ASN A 224 -4.72 9.25 25.99
N PHE A 225 -5.67 9.85 25.23
CA PHE A 225 -6.40 11.05 25.66
C PHE A 225 -7.82 10.76 26.14
N GLY A 226 -8.28 9.51 26.02
CA GLY A 226 -9.65 9.09 26.32
C GLY A 226 -10.64 9.35 25.18
N TRP A 227 -11.39 8.33 24.81
CA TRP A 227 -12.35 8.33 23.69
C TRP A 227 -13.43 9.41 23.78
N GLY A 228 -13.83 9.81 25.00
CA GLY A 228 -14.81 10.89 25.26
C GLY A 228 -14.20 12.27 25.39
N SER A 229 -12.89 12.45 25.27
CA SER A 229 -12.24 13.75 25.39
C SER A 229 -12.62 14.68 24.25
N VAL A 230 -12.68 15.99 24.54
CA VAL A 230 -12.94 17.02 23.50
C VAL A 230 -11.97 16.93 22.34
N ARG A 231 -10.71 16.53 22.62
CA ARG A 231 -9.65 16.38 21.62
C ARG A 231 -9.98 15.25 20.64
N ILE A 232 -10.36 14.08 21.11
CA ILE A 232 -10.64 12.89 20.28
C ILE A 232 -11.99 13.02 19.58
N VAL A 233 -13.05 13.44 20.30
CA VAL A 233 -14.36 13.72 19.69
C VAL A 233 -14.23 14.82 18.64
N GLY A 234 -13.45 15.89 18.93
CA GLY A 234 -13.15 16.94 17.97
C GLY A 234 -12.43 16.43 16.72
N ALA A 235 -11.47 15.52 16.86
CA ALA A 235 -10.81 14.88 15.73
C ALA A 235 -11.78 14.10 14.84
N PHE A 236 -12.68 13.30 15.42
CA PHE A 236 -13.71 12.58 14.64
C PHE A 236 -14.72 13.52 13.97
N VAL A 237 -15.10 14.61 14.63
CA VAL A 237 -15.96 15.64 14.02
C VAL A 237 -15.24 16.32 12.84
N VAL A 238 -13.97 16.70 13.01
CA VAL A 238 -13.15 17.25 11.91
C VAL A 238 -13.03 16.26 10.77
N ALA A 239 -12.80 14.97 11.07
CA ALA A 239 -12.75 13.92 10.06
C ALA A 239 -14.07 13.82 9.27
N ALA A 240 -15.20 13.71 9.96
CA ALA A 240 -16.51 13.60 9.33
C ALA A 240 -16.87 14.82 8.49
N VAL A 241 -16.65 16.03 9.01
CA VAL A 241 -16.92 17.28 8.30
C VAL A 241 -16.01 17.42 7.08
N SER A 242 -14.69 17.21 7.23
CA SER A 242 -13.73 17.37 6.14
C SER A 242 -13.97 16.37 5.01
N LEU A 243 -14.23 15.09 5.32
CA LEU A 243 -14.54 14.07 4.31
C LEU A 243 -15.90 14.35 3.63
N THR A 244 -16.89 14.86 4.36
CA THR A 244 -18.17 15.27 3.77
C THR A 244 -17.97 16.46 2.82
N VAL A 245 -17.22 17.48 3.25
CA VAL A 245 -16.88 18.64 2.40
C VAL A 245 -16.09 18.21 1.18
N PHE A 246 -15.13 17.30 1.31
CA PHE A 246 -14.42 16.69 0.19
C PHE A 246 -15.39 16.11 -0.85
N VAL A 247 -16.31 15.23 -0.45
CA VAL A 247 -17.28 14.62 -1.38
C VAL A 247 -18.19 15.67 -2.03
N LEU A 248 -18.57 16.72 -1.30
CA LEU A 248 -19.38 17.80 -1.83
C LEU A 248 -18.63 18.67 -2.85
N LEU A 249 -17.35 18.95 -2.59
CA LEU A 249 -16.45 19.67 -3.52
C LEU A 249 -16.26 18.87 -4.81
N GLU A 250 -15.90 17.56 -4.70
CA GLU A 250 -15.73 16.68 -5.85
C GLU A 250 -16.98 16.58 -6.75
N ARG A 251 -18.17 16.70 -6.15
CA ARG A 251 -19.44 16.73 -6.91
C ARG A 251 -19.66 18.03 -7.69
N ARG A 252 -19.09 19.13 -7.24
CA ARG A 252 -19.34 20.48 -7.78
C ARG A 252 -18.24 20.98 -8.68
N GLN A 253 -17.05 20.42 -8.58
CA GLN A 253 -15.90 20.87 -9.37
C GLN A 253 -16.00 20.42 -10.83
N ARG A 254 -15.46 21.27 -11.74
CA ARG A 254 -15.39 20.96 -13.18
C ARG A 254 -14.27 19.99 -13.51
N ALA A 255 -13.18 20.00 -12.73
CA ALA A 255 -12.04 19.09 -12.85
C ALA A 255 -11.74 18.44 -11.49
N PRO A 256 -12.57 17.46 -11.05
CA PRO A 256 -12.42 16.83 -9.75
C PRO A 256 -11.13 16.01 -9.67
N MET A 257 -10.56 15.89 -8.47
CA MET A 257 -9.43 15.00 -8.20
C MET A 257 -9.86 13.53 -8.30
N LEU A 258 -11.11 13.27 -7.87
CA LEU A 258 -11.74 11.96 -7.85
C LEU A 258 -12.98 11.96 -8.76
N ASP A 259 -12.91 11.25 -9.88
CA ASP A 259 -14.09 11.10 -10.74
C ASP A 259 -15.14 10.19 -10.09
N LEU A 260 -16.12 10.82 -9.44
CA LEU A 260 -17.19 10.11 -8.74
C LEU A 260 -18.11 9.30 -9.69
N THR A 261 -18.03 9.51 -11.00
CA THR A 261 -18.80 8.71 -11.97
C THR A 261 -18.32 7.25 -12.01
N LEU A 262 -17.04 7.00 -11.69
CA LEU A 262 -16.48 5.65 -11.60
C LEU A 262 -17.19 4.81 -10.52
N PHE A 263 -17.65 5.45 -9.45
CA PHE A 263 -18.34 4.78 -8.34
C PHE A 263 -19.80 4.39 -8.67
N ARG A 264 -20.31 4.74 -9.86
CA ARG A 264 -21.60 4.19 -10.36
C ARG A 264 -21.45 2.73 -10.81
N ASN A 265 -20.25 2.30 -11.14
CA ASN A 265 -19.98 0.90 -11.49
C ASN A 265 -19.80 0.07 -10.21
N ARG A 266 -20.73 -0.86 -9.97
CA ARG A 266 -20.72 -1.71 -8.76
C ARG A 266 -19.45 -2.57 -8.66
N THR A 267 -18.92 -3.07 -9.78
CA THR A 267 -17.69 -3.86 -9.80
C THR A 267 -16.49 -3.01 -9.38
N TYR A 268 -16.41 -1.77 -9.85
CA TYR A 268 -15.37 -0.84 -9.42
C TYR A 268 -15.43 -0.55 -7.93
N VAL A 269 -16.63 -0.25 -7.41
CA VAL A 269 -16.83 -0.04 -5.96
C VAL A 269 -16.46 -1.28 -5.17
N GLY A 270 -16.94 -2.46 -5.58
CA GLY A 270 -16.65 -3.73 -4.91
C GLY A 270 -15.16 -4.05 -4.86
N ALA A 271 -14.43 -3.81 -5.96
CA ALA A 271 -12.99 -4.03 -6.05
C ALA A 271 -12.20 -3.07 -5.14
N ASN A 272 -12.57 -1.78 -5.10
CA ASN A 272 -11.94 -0.78 -4.23
C ASN A 272 -12.22 -1.04 -2.75
N LEU A 273 -13.46 -1.41 -2.40
CA LEU A 273 -13.81 -1.80 -1.02
C LEU A 273 -13.09 -3.08 -0.60
N ALA A 274 -12.98 -4.09 -1.47
CA ALA A 274 -12.20 -5.29 -1.19
C ALA A 274 -10.73 -4.95 -0.95
N MET A 275 -10.15 -4.05 -1.78
CA MET A 275 -8.78 -3.59 -1.61
C MET A 275 -8.57 -2.82 -0.30
N LEU A 276 -9.51 -1.96 0.08
CA LEU A 276 -9.48 -1.22 1.34
C LEU A 276 -9.57 -2.17 2.54
N LEU A 277 -10.53 -3.12 2.51
CA LEU A 277 -10.78 -4.02 3.64
C LEU A 277 -9.68 -5.08 3.79
N VAL A 278 -9.09 -5.59 2.68
CA VAL A 278 -7.93 -6.47 2.77
C VAL A 278 -6.71 -5.75 3.33
N ALA A 279 -6.48 -4.52 2.91
CA ALA A 279 -5.37 -3.73 3.43
C ALA A 279 -5.58 -3.40 4.92
N LEU A 280 -6.80 -3.03 5.31
CA LEU A 280 -7.17 -2.76 6.69
C LEU A 280 -6.92 -3.98 7.58
N ALA A 281 -7.31 -5.17 7.14
CA ALA A 281 -7.08 -6.40 7.90
C ALA A 281 -5.58 -6.79 7.93
N MET A 282 -4.87 -6.72 6.81
CA MET A 282 -3.55 -7.34 6.66
C MET A 282 -2.37 -6.47 7.10
N PHE A 283 -2.43 -5.13 6.93
CA PHE A 283 -1.32 -4.28 7.37
C PHE A 283 -1.18 -4.30 8.90
N GLY A 284 -2.31 -4.32 9.63
CA GLY A 284 -2.29 -4.56 11.06
C GLY A 284 -1.67 -5.92 11.43
N VAL A 285 -1.96 -6.97 10.65
CA VAL A 285 -1.35 -8.30 10.88
C VAL A 285 0.17 -8.25 10.73
N PHE A 286 0.69 -7.68 9.66
CA PHE A 286 2.15 -7.57 9.48
C PHE A 286 2.80 -6.83 10.65
N PHE A 287 2.17 -5.75 11.11
CA PHE A 287 2.63 -4.97 12.24
C PHE A 287 2.59 -5.78 13.56
N PHE A 288 1.41 -6.27 13.96
CA PHE A 288 1.21 -6.89 15.26
C PHE A 288 1.76 -8.33 15.36
N VAL A 289 1.74 -9.10 14.26
CA VAL A 289 2.38 -10.44 14.24
C VAL A 289 3.90 -10.32 14.33
N SER A 290 4.50 -9.27 13.74
CA SER A 290 5.94 -9.03 13.91
C SER A 290 6.28 -8.69 15.37
N LEU A 291 5.47 -7.86 16.04
CA LEU A 291 5.60 -7.57 17.47
C LEU A 291 5.42 -8.83 18.34
N TYR A 292 4.41 -9.66 18.04
CA TYR A 292 4.16 -10.92 18.71
C TYR A 292 5.35 -11.87 18.59
N MET A 293 5.87 -12.11 17.39
CA MET A 293 7.01 -13.00 17.17
C MET A 293 8.26 -12.54 17.94
N GLN A 294 8.53 -11.24 17.99
CA GLN A 294 9.75 -10.74 18.61
C GLN A 294 9.58 -10.51 20.13
N ASN A 295 8.46 -9.93 20.58
CA ASN A 295 8.29 -9.55 21.99
C ASN A 295 7.71 -10.69 22.85
N VAL A 296 6.93 -11.62 22.26
CA VAL A 296 6.30 -12.74 22.99
C VAL A 296 7.06 -14.04 22.76
N LEU A 297 7.28 -14.41 21.47
CA LEU A 297 7.98 -15.66 21.16
C LEU A 297 9.50 -15.56 21.25
N GLY A 298 10.07 -14.34 21.40
CA GLY A 298 11.51 -14.14 21.53
C GLY A 298 12.30 -14.35 20.24
N TYR A 299 11.64 -14.31 19.07
CA TYR A 299 12.34 -14.44 17.78
C TYR A 299 13.27 -13.26 17.58
N SER A 300 14.42 -13.52 16.96
CA SER A 300 15.28 -12.47 16.42
C SER A 300 14.58 -11.75 15.26
N ALA A 301 15.09 -10.59 14.87
CA ALA A 301 14.54 -9.86 13.72
C ALA A 301 14.66 -10.67 12.41
N VAL A 302 15.74 -11.44 12.23
CA VAL A 302 15.90 -12.34 11.07
C VAL A 302 14.89 -13.48 11.12
N GLU A 303 14.70 -14.12 12.26
CA GLU A 303 13.74 -15.20 12.42
C GLU A 303 12.31 -14.73 12.15
N ALA A 304 11.92 -13.57 12.70
CA ALA A 304 10.63 -12.96 12.45
C ALA A 304 10.42 -12.62 10.96
N GLY A 305 11.44 -12.03 10.31
CA GLY A 305 11.41 -11.75 8.87
C GLY A 305 11.33 -13.02 8.03
N ALA A 306 12.13 -14.04 8.36
CA ALA A 306 12.14 -15.33 7.67
C ALA A 306 10.82 -16.11 7.86
N ALA A 307 10.16 -15.94 9.01
CA ALA A 307 8.87 -16.59 9.26
C ALA A 307 7.79 -16.18 8.24
N PHE A 308 7.87 -14.97 7.67
CA PHE A 308 6.94 -14.53 6.60
C PHE A 308 7.27 -15.12 5.22
N LEU A 309 8.43 -15.77 5.01
CA LEU A 309 8.81 -16.31 3.69
C LEU A 309 7.78 -17.26 3.07
N PRO A 310 7.18 -18.22 3.78
CA PRO A 310 6.17 -19.11 3.19
C PRO A 310 5.01 -18.32 2.59
N MET A 311 4.51 -17.30 3.30
CA MET A 311 3.44 -16.44 2.82
C MET A 311 3.88 -15.65 1.59
N THR A 312 5.07 -15.05 1.61
CA THR A 312 5.57 -14.20 0.53
C THR A 312 5.91 -14.99 -0.73
N VAL A 313 6.48 -16.19 -0.60
CA VAL A 313 6.72 -17.11 -1.72
C VAL A 313 5.40 -17.50 -2.37
N LEU A 314 4.38 -17.83 -1.58
CA LEU A 314 3.05 -18.12 -2.11
C LEU A 314 2.44 -16.93 -2.83
N ILE A 315 2.61 -15.69 -2.32
CA ILE A 315 2.14 -14.50 -3.03
C ILE A 315 2.79 -14.40 -4.41
N ILE A 316 4.11 -14.59 -4.51
CA ILE A 316 4.84 -14.53 -5.79
C ILE A 316 4.34 -15.59 -6.77
N LEU A 317 4.13 -16.82 -6.31
CA LEU A 317 3.75 -17.94 -7.15
C LEU A 317 2.26 -17.90 -7.54
N ILE A 318 1.39 -17.55 -6.60
CA ILE A 318 -0.07 -17.64 -6.77
C ILE A 318 -0.66 -16.36 -7.40
N ALA A 319 -0.08 -15.16 -7.18
CA ALA A 319 -0.65 -13.94 -7.72
C ALA A 319 -0.77 -13.93 -9.27
N PRO A 320 0.23 -14.38 -10.06
CA PRO A 320 0.06 -14.50 -11.51
C PRO A 320 -1.00 -15.52 -11.92
N LEU A 321 -1.14 -16.62 -11.16
CA LEU A 321 -2.16 -17.65 -11.41
C LEU A 321 -3.55 -17.12 -11.07
N ALA A 322 -3.70 -16.39 -9.97
CA ALA A 322 -4.94 -15.72 -9.57
C ALA A 322 -5.36 -14.66 -10.60
N GLY A 323 -4.40 -13.92 -11.18
CA GLY A 323 -4.66 -12.99 -12.29
C GLY A 323 -5.24 -13.70 -13.51
N ARG A 324 -4.59 -14.76 -13.98
CA ARG A 324 -5.07 -15.58 -15.12
C ARG A 324 -6.43 -16.24 -14.83
N ALA A 325 -6.61 -16.72 -13.62
CA ALA A 325 -7.89 -17.28 -13.18
C ALA A 325 -9.01 -16.23 -13.16
N SER A 326 -8.68 -15.01 -12.72
CA SER A 326 -9.59 -13.85 -12.76
C SER A 326 -10.03 -13.49 -14.19
N ASP A 327 -9.10 -13.57 -15.15
CA ASP A 327 -9.41 -13.30 -16.55
C ASP A 327 -10.29 -14.40 -17.17
N ARG A 328 -10.10 -15.65 -16.75
CA ARG A 328 -10.82 -16.81 -17.30
C ARG A 328 -12.19 -17.06 -16.63
N TRP A 329 -12.24 -16.97 -15.30
CA TRP A 329 -13.41 -17.36 -14.50
C TRP A 329 -14.12 -16.17 -13.85
N GLY A 330 -13.56 -14.95 -13.99
CA GLY A 330 -14.04 -13.75 -13.33
C GLY A 330 -13.47 -13.55 -11.94
N SER A 331 -13.50 -12.31 -11.47
CA SER A 331 -12.84 -11.89 -10.22
C SER A 331 -13.68 -12.19 -8.97
N ARG A 332 -15.01 -12.22 -9.09
CA ARG A 332 -15.95 -12.28 -7.95
C ARG A 332 -15.61 -13.37 -6.94
N TRP A 333 -15.61 -14.62 -7.39
CA TRP A 333 -15.42 -15.78 -6.49
C TRP A 333 -13.98 -15.93 -6.01
N LEU A 334 -13.01 -15.47 -6.80
CA LEU A 334 -11.60 -15.45 -6.38
C LEU A 334 -11.40 -14.46 -5.21
N ILE A 335 -11.91 -13.24 -5.34
CA ILE A 335 -11.81 -12.22 -4.28
C ILE A 335 -12.58 -12.68 -3.04
N THR A 336 -13.80 -13.18 -3.22
CA THR A 336 -14.62 -13.71 -2.11
C THR A 336 -13.88 -14.83 -1.37
N GLY A 337 -13.39 -15.84 -2.10
CA GLY A 337 -12.63 -16.95 -1.52
C GLY A 337 -11.33 -16.51 -0.85
N GLY A 338 -10.61 -15.57 -1.47
CA GLY A 338 -9.40 -14.98 -0.89
C GLY A 338 -9.66 -14.28 0.44
N MET A 339 -10.72 -13.46 0.51
CA MET A 339 -11.12 -12.78 1.75
C MET A 339 -11.59 -13.76 2.83
N VAL A 340 -12.26 -14.87 2.47
CA VAL A 340 -12.61 -15.93 3.43
C VAL A 340 -11.35 -16.60 3.96
N LEU A 341 -10.37 -16.92 3.10
CA LEU A 341 -9.09 -17.49 3.55
C LEU A 341 -8.36 -16.57 4.51
N LEU A 342 -8.36 -15.26 4.24
CA LEU A 342 -7.81 -14.27 5.16
C LEU A 342 -8.57 -14.21 6.49
N ALA A 343 -9.89 -14.28 6.47
CA ALA A 343 -10.67 -14.33 7.70
C ALA A 343 -10.34 -15.57 8.54
N VAL A 344 -10.20 -16.74 7.89
CA VAL A 344 -9.78 -17.98 8.57
C VAL A 344 -8.36 -17.87 9.11
N GLN A 345 -7.42 -17.29 8.35
CA GLN A 345 -6.07 -17.00 8.84
C GLN A 345 -6.08 -16.17 10.12
N LEU A 346 -6.85 -15.07 10.11
CA LEU A 346 -6.94 -14.13 11.24
C LEU A 346 -7.60 -14.78 12.46
N ALA A 347 -8.67 -15.54 12.25
CA ALA A 347 -9.30 -16.32 13.30
C ALA A 347 -8.38 -17.43 13.85
N TYR A 348 -7.51 -18.00 13.03
CA TYR A 348 -6.50 -18.95 13.49
C TYR A 348 -5.41 -18.24 14.32
N PHE A 349 -4.92 -17.10 13.84
CA PHE A 349 -3.92 -16.30 14.58
C PHE A 349 -4.45 -15.82 15.93
N SER A 350 -5.74 -15.55 16.09
CA SER A 350 -6.33 -15.15 17.39
C SER A 350 -6.30 -16.27 18.43
N GLN A 351 -6.06 -17.52 18.03
CA GLN A 351 -5.99 -18.66 18.94
C GLN A 351 -4.55 -19.07 19.29
N LEU A 352 -3.56 -18.26 18.88
CA LEU A 352 -2.16 -18.55 19.18
C LEU A 352 -1.87 -18.35 20.67
N SER A 353 -1.04 -19.21 21.23
CA SER A 353 -0.51 -19.11 22.60
C SER A 353 0.81 -18.34 22.62
N ASP A 354 1.27 -18.00 23.81
CA ASP A 354 2.54 -17.31 24.07
C ASP A 354 3.78 -18.20 23.92
N ASP A 355 3.59 -19.50 23.70
CA ASP A 355 4.63 -20.50 23.45
C ASP A 355 4.55 -21.12 22.04
N ALA A 356 3.81 -20.51 21.11
CA ALA A 356 3.62 -21.02 19.76
C ALA A 356 4.96 -21.17 19.02
N THR A 357 5.13 -22.28 18.33
CA THR A 357 6.30 -22.52 17.48
C THR A 357 6.02 -22.09 16.02
N PHE A 358 7.08 -21.98 15.21
CA PHE A 358 6.95 -21.69 13.77
C PHE A 358 5.96 -22.64 13.06
N TRP A 359 5.96 -23.92 13.41
CA TRP A 359 5.07 -24.92 12.79
C TRP A 359 3.59 -24.66 13.08
N VAL A 360 3.27 -24.01 14.18
CA VAL A 360 1.92 -23.56 14.52
C VAL A 360 1.55 -22.28 13.72
N LEU A 361 2.51 -21.41 13.45
CA LEU A 361 2.30 -20.21 12.64
C LEU A 361 2.12 -20.54 11.14
N LEU A 362 2.81 -21.57 10.66
CA LEU A 362 2.92 -21.90 9.24
C LEU A 362 1.57 -22.08 8.51
N PRO A 363 0.56 -22.80 9.03
CA PRO A 363 -0.73 -22.94 8.36
C PRO A 363 -1.42 -21.60 8.10
N ALA A 364 -1.38 -20.68 9.08
CA ALA A 364 -1.95 -19.36 8.91
C ALA A 364 -1.19 -18.53 7.87
N LEU A 365 0.15 -18.59 7.85
CA LEU A 365 0.96 -17.90 6.85
C LEU A 365 0.69 -18.41 5.43
N VAL A 366 0.48 -19.72 5.29
CA VAL A 366 0.07 -20.34 4.01
C VAL A 366 -1.31 -19.83 3.58
N LEU A 367 -2.30 -19.85 4.48
CA LEU A 367 -3.64 -19.31 4.20
C LEU A 367 -3.58 -17.83 3.79
N GLY A 368 -2.73 -17.05 4.46
CA GLY A 368 -2.51 -15.63 4.13
C GLY A 368 -1.92 -15.41 2.75
N GLY A 369 -0.95 -16.23 2.34
CA GLY A 369 -0.35 -16.16 1.01
C GLY A 369 -1.37 -16.41 -0.11
N PHE A 370 -2.20 -17.45 0.04
CA PHE A 370 -3.31 -17.73 -0.89
C PHE A 370 -4.35 -16.62 -0.84
N GLY A 371 -4.80 -16.21 0.35
CA GLY A 371 -5.83 -15.20 0.56
C GLY A 371 -5.46 -13.86 -0.06
N MET A 372 -4.25 -13.36 0.21
CA MET A 372 -3.75 -12.10 -0.37
C MET A 372 -3.66 -12.17 -1.91
N SER A 373 -3.09 -13.25 -2.44
CA SER A 373 -2.95 -13.43 -3.89
C SER A 373 -4.30 -13.48 -4.61
N MET A 374 -5.27 -14.21 -4.04
CA MET A 374 -6.62 -14.34 -4.58
C MET A 374 -7.47 -13.08 -4.38
N THR A 375 -7.05 -12.15 -3.52
CA THR A 375 -7.78 -10.89 -3.29
C THR A 375 -7.14 -9.72 -4.04
N MET A 376 -5.85 -9.42 -3.82
CA MET A 376 -5.24 -8.18 -4.32
C MET A 376 -5.13 -8.14 -5.84
N THR A 377 -4.64 -9.21 -6.47
CA THR A 377 -4.45 -9.25 -7.93
C THR A 377 -5.78 -9.24 -8.68
N PRO A 378 -6.78 -10.10 -8.34
CA PRO A 378 -8.08 -10.04 -8.97
C PRO A 378 -8.86 -8.75 -8.69
N SER A 379 -8.68 -8.09 -7.52
CA SER A 379 -9.29 -6.79 -7.24
C SER A 379 -8.75 -5.71 -8.18
N SER A 380 -7.42 -5.69 -8.37
CA SER A 380 -6.79 -4.76 -9.31
C SER A 380 -7.29 -4.99 -10.75
N ALA A 381 -7.37 -6.26 -11.18
CA ALA A 381 -7.88 -6.62 -12.49
C ALA A 381 -9.37 -6.24 -12.65
N ALA A 382 -10.20 -6.48 -11.63
CA ALA A 382 -11.63 -6.12 -11.65
C ALA A 382 -11.85 -4.60 -11.72
N ALA A 383 -11.09 -3.83 -10.90
CA ALA A 383 -11.15 -2.37 -10.91
C ALA A 383 -10.76 -1.81 -12.29
N MET A 384 -9.66 -2.30 -12.87
CA MET A 384 -9.18 -1.79 -14.16
C MET A 384 -10.09 -2.17 -15.34
N ARG A 385 -10.74 -3.36 -15.30
CA ARG A 385 -11.74 -3.72 -16.31
C ARG A 385 -13.02 -2.89 -16.23
N ALA A 386 -13.34 -2.36 -15.06
CA ALA A 386 -14.54 -1.57 -14.82
C ALA A 386 -14.38 -0.08 -15.15
N VAL A 387 -13.17 0.36 -15.54
CA VAL A 387 -12.82 1.76 -15.81
C VAL A 387 -12.49 1.93 -17.31
N PRO A 388 -12.98 2.99 -17.98
CA PRO A 388 -12.56 3.33 -19.33
C PRO A 388 -11.04 3.52 -19.43
N VAL A 389 -10.45 3.16 -20.59
CA VAL A 389 -8.98 3.19 -20.79
C VAL A 389 -8.41 4.59 -20.55
N GLU A 390 -9.16 5.64 -20.95
CA GLU A 390 -8.78 7.05 -20.77
C GLU A 390 -8.69 7.48 -19.32
N LYS A 391 -9.42 6.78 -18.40
CA LYS A 391 -9.46 7.03 -16.96
C LYS A 391 -8.68 6.00 -16.15
N ALA A 392 -7.94 5.12 -16.80
CA ALA A 392 -7.21 4.02 -16.14
C ALA A 392 -6.21 4.53 -15.08
N GLY A 393 -5.54 5.65 -15.34
CA GLY A 393 -4.63 6.29 -14.38
C GLY A 393 -5.34 6.68 -13.07
N ILE A 394 -6.47 7.41 -13.18
CA ILE A 394 -7.28 7.80 -12.02
C ILE A 394 -7.83 6.56 -11.31
N GLY A 395 -8.35 5.58 -12.08
CA GLY A 395 -8.88 4.33 -11.52
C GLY A 395 -7.84 3.56 -10.70
N SER A 396 -6.62 3.47 -11.19
CA SER A 396 -5.49 2.84 -10.49
C SER A 396 -5.05 3.63 -9.26
N ALA A 397 -5.01 4.96 -9.34
CA ALA A 397 -4.65 5.82 -8.22
C ALA A 397 -5.64 5.68 -7.06
N VAL A 398 -6.96 5.64 -7.35
CA VAL A 398 -8.00 5.39 -6.34
C VAL A 398 -7.81 4.04 -5.67
N LEU A 399 -7.55 2.98 -6.44
CA LEU A 399 -7.34 1.64 -5.89
C LEU A 399 -6.13 1.60 -4.94
N ASN A 400 -5.02 2.24 -5.32
CA ASN A 400 -3.84 2.34 -4.47
C ASN A 400 -4.09 3.23 -3.25
N ALA A 401 -4.83 4.34 -3.38
CA ALA A 401 -5.25 5.17 -2.25
C ALA A 401 -6.11 4.37 -1.27
N CYS A 402 -7.09 3.59 -1.75
CA CYS A 402 -7.89 2.69 -0.91
C CYS A 402 -7.00 1.68 -0.15
N ARG A 403 -5.97 1.14 -0.80
CA ARG A 403 -5.01 0.24 -0.16
C ARG A 403 -4.24 0.94 0.97
N GLN A 404 -3.73 2.14 0.75
CA GLN A 404 -2.95 2.87 1.74
C GLN A 404 -3.81 3.38 2.90
N VAL A 405 -4.99 3.94 2.60
CA VAL A 405 -5.97 4.36 3.62
C VAL A 405 -6.41 3.16 4.47
N GLY A 406 -6.73 2.03 3.81
CA GLY A 406 -7.08 0.79 4.51
C GLY A 406 -5.95 0.33 5.43
N GLY A 407 -4.71 0.32 4.94
CA GLY A 407 -3.53 -0.08 5.71
C GLY A 407 -3.30 0.81 6.93
N SER A 408 -3.29 2.13 6.75
CA SER A 408 -3.11 3.09 7.86
C SER A 408 -4.24 3.00 8.88
N THR A 409 -5.50 2.99 8.42
CA THR A 409 -6.67 2.86 9.31
C THR A 409 -6.66 1.51 10.05
N GLY A 410 -6.21 0.44 9.37
CA GLY A 410 -6.13 -0.90 9.96
C GLY A 410 -5.14 -0.97 11.11
N ILE A 411 -3.94 -0.42 10.94
CA ILE A 411 -2.93 -0.34 12.01
C ILE A 411 -3.49 0.46 13.19
N ALA A 412 -4.05 1.65 12.92
CA ALA A 412 -4.63 2.50 13.95
C ALA A 412 -5.80 1.83 14.70
N LEU A 413 -6.71 1.15 13.98
CA LEU A 413 -7.84 0.45 14.60
C LEU A 413 -7.39 -0.73 15.46
N MET A 414 -6.51 -1.58 14.92
CA MET A 414 -5.99 -2.73 15.66
C MET A 414 -5.16 -2.28 16.86
N GLY A 415 -4.36 -1.22 16.71
CA GLY A 415 -3.59 -0.64 17.79
C GLY A 415 -4.47 -0.05 18.90
N ALA A 416 -5.55 0.65 18.53
CA ALA A 416 -6.53 1.13 19.50
C ALA A 416 -7.17 -0.01 20.31
N ILE A 417 -7.49 -1.14 19.65
CA ILE A 417 -8.02 -2.33 20.29
C ILE A 417 -6.97 -2.94 21.22
N MET A 418 -5.75 -3.11 20.75
CA MET A 418 -4.65 -3.63 21.56
C MET A 418 -4.39 -2.75 22.80
N ALA A 419 -4.23 -1.45 22.61
CA ALA A 419 -3.97 -0.50 23.69
C ALA A 419 -5.09 -0.48 24.75
N SER A 420 -6.34 -0.76 24.35
CA SER A 420 -7.48 -0.85 25.31
C SER A 420 -7.36 -2.03 26.29
N ARG A 421 -6.53 -3.02 25.99
CA ARG A 421 -6.30 -4.23 26.82
C ARG A 421 -4.94 -4.25 27.50
N LEU A 422 -4.01 -3.41 27.07
CA LEU A 422 -2.69 -3.34 27.70
C LEU A 422 -2.78 -2.81 29.14
N THR A 423 -2.12 -3.51 30.05
CA THR A 423 -1.92 -3.04 31.42
C THR A 423 -0.72 -2.10 31.52
N SER A 424 -0.60 -1.36 32.63
CA SER A 424 0.58 -0.53 32.91
C SER A 424 1.24 -1.02 34.23
N PRO A 425 2.45 -1.62 34.15
CA PRO A 425 3.25 -1.93 32.96
C PRO A 425 2.64 -3.04 32.11
N PRO A 426 2.95 -3.09 30.79
CA PRO A 426 2.48 -4.13 29.89
C PRO A 426 2.97 -5.52 30.30
N THR A 427 2.07 -6.50 30.26
CA THR A 427 2.40 -7.91 30.51
C THR A 427 2.15 -8.74 29.26
N THR A 428 2.80 -9.91 29.14
CA THR A 428 2.54 -10.84 28.03
C THR A 428 1.06 -11.20 27.94
N ALA A 429 0.41 -11.47 29.08
CA ALA A 429 -1.03 -11.77 29.11
C ALA A 429 -1.88 -10.63 28.54
N SER A 430 -1.63 -9.37 28.97
CA SER A 430 -2.38 -8.21 28.48
C SER A 430 -2.12 -7.95 26.98
N PHE A 431 -0.91 -8.24 26.50
CA PHE A 431 -0.59 -8.19 25.08
C PHE A 431 -1.39 -9.24 24.29
N MET A 432 -1.42 -10.50 24.76
CA MET A 432 -2.15 -11.60 24.13
C MET A 432 -3.66 -11.33 24.09
N ASP A 433 -4.26 -10.80 25.16
CA ASP A 433 -5.68 -10.42 25.20
C ASP A 433 -6.01 -9.36 24.15
N GLY A 434 -5.16 -8.36 24.02
CA GLY A 434 -5.30 -7.31 22.99
C GLY A 434 -5.11 -7.85 21.57
N PHE A 435 -4.10 -8.71 21.37
CA PHE A 435 -3.77 -9.36 20.12
C PHE A 435 -4.91 -10.25 19.62
N GLU A 436 -5.46 -11.11 20.49
CA GLU A 436 -6.62 -11.95 20.19
C GLU A 436 -7.79 -11.10 19.71
N LEU A 437 -8.21 -10.11 20.50
CA LEU A 437 -9.34 -9.25 20.17
C LEU A 437 -9.15 -8.50 18.85
N ALA A 438 -7.95 -7.94 18.61
CA ALA A 438 -7.63 -7.23 17.38
C ALA A 438 -7.73 -8.15 16.16
N LEU A 439 -7.24 -9.38 16.25
CA LEU A 439 -7.31 -10.36 15.17
C LEU A 439 -8.72 -10.88 14.91
N VAL A 440 -9.54 -11.06 15.96
CA VAL A 440 -10.96 -11.40 15.81
C VAL A 440 -11.69 -10.28 15.05
N VAL A 441 -11.48 -9.02 15.42
CA VAL A 441 -12.07 -7.88 14.71
C VAL A 441 -11.59 -7.83 13.27
N ALA A 442 -10.29 -8.02 13.01
CA ALA A 442 -9.75 -8.07 11.66
C ALA A 442 -10.35 -9.22 10.83
N SER A 443 -10.61 -10.39 11.45
CA SER A 443 -11.30 -11.52 10.81
C SER A 443 -12.72 -11.15 10.39
N VAL A 444 -13.48 -10.48 11.25
CA VAL A 444 -14.83 -9.98 10.92
C VAL A 444 -14.79 -8.98 9.77
N ILE A 445 -13.80 -8.09 9.74
CA ILE A 445 -13.59 -7.12 8.65
C ILE A 445 -13.29 -7.85 7.33
N ALA A 446 -12.45 -8.89 7.36
CA ALA A 446 -12.19 -9.71 6.18
C ALA A 446 -13.45 -10.43 5.69
N LEU A 447 -14.29 -10.96 6.58
CA LEU A 447 -15.60 -11.53 6.21
C LEU A 447 -16.54 -10.50 5.59
N ALA A 448 -16.58 -9.28 6.14
CA ALA A 448 -17.33 -8.17 5.55
C ALA A 448 -16.83 -7.86 4.13
N GLY A 449 -15.53 -7.93 3.90
CA GLY A 449 -14.92 -7.83 2.58
C GLY A 449 -15.34 -8.94 1.64
N ALA A 450 -15.41 -10.19 2.11
CA ALA A 450 -15.91 -11.32 1.33
C ALA A 450 -17.37 -11.11 0.90
N ILE A 451 -18.23 -10.69 1.82
CA ILE A 451 -19.65 -10.38 1.55
C ILE A 451 -19.75 -9.23 0.53
N THR A 452 -18.97 -8.18 0.70
CA THR A 452 -18.92 -7.02 -0.21
C THR A 452 -18.51 -7.43 -1.62
N ALA A 453 -17.46 -8.25 -1.75
CA ALA A 453 -17.01 -8.78 -3.03
C ALA A 453 -18.07 -9.65 -3.70
N ALA A 454 -18.71 -10.54 -2.94
CA ALA A 454 -19.78 -11.41 -3.42
C ALA A 454 -21.02 -10.61 -3.88
N ALA A 455 -21.35 -9.51 -3.22
CA ALA A 455 -22.55 -8.71 -3.51
C ALA A 455 -22.35 -7.72 -4.67
N LEU A 456 -21.17 -7.07 -4.75
CA LEU A 456 -20.95 -5.94 -5.65
C LEU A 456 -20.22 -6.32 -6.94
N ILE A 457 -19.30 -7.30 -6.89
CA ILE A 457 -18.51 -7.68 -8.07
C ILE A 457 -19.34 -8.58 -8.97
N ARG A 458 -19.50 -8.16 -10.23
CA ARG A 458 -20.24 -8.96 -11.23
C ARG A 458 -19.36 -10.03 -11.85
N PRO A 459 -19.89 -11.23 -12.17
CA PRO A 459 -19.12 -12.33 -12.73
C PRO A 459 -18.48 -12.04 -14.09
N HIS A 460 -19.13 -11.18 -14.90
CA HIS A 460 -18.79 -10.90 -16.30
C HIS A 460 -18.95 -9.40 -16.62
N ASP A 461 -18.18 -8.53 -16.02
CA ASP A 461 -17.98 -7.19 -16.59
C ASP A 461 -16.90 -7.29 -17.68
N ARG A 462 -17.32 -7.69 -18.89
CA ARG A 462 -16.52 -7.47 -20.10
C ARG A 462 -16.44 -5.96 -20.30
N SER A 463 -15.23 -5.44 -20.50
CA SER A 463 -15.01 -4.05 -20.91
C SER A 463 -15.95 -3.70 -22.07
N HIS A 464 -16.74 -2.66 -21.93
CA HIS A 464 -17.35 -1.95 -23.06
C HIS A 464 -16.21 -1.25 -23.81
N GLY A 465 -15.55 -1.95 -24.74
CA GLY A 465 -14.42 -1.36 -25.45
C GLY A 465 -13.61 -2.28 -26.35
N ALA A 466 -14.16 -3.45 -26.69
CA ALA A 466 -13.60 -4.24 -27.79
C ALA A 466 -14.75 -4.72 -28.69
N GLU A 467 -15.35 -3.80 -29.44
CA GLU A 467 -15.89 -4.20 -30.74
C GLU A 467 -14.71 -4.72 -31.57
N PRO A 468 -14.76 -5.94 -32.07
CA PRO A 468 -13.70 -6.44 -32.93
C PRO A 468 -13.75 -5.62 -34.23
N VAL A 469 -12.68 -4.88 -34.49
CA VAL A 469 -12.37 -4.21 -35.76
C VAL A 469 -12.36 -5.22 -36.94
N GLN A 470 -12.64 -6.48 -36.69
CA GLN A 470 -12.70 -7.54 -37.72
C GLN A 470 -14.01 -7.59 -38.49
N GLN A 471 -15.10 -6.98 -38.06
CA GLN A 471 -16.35 -6.99 -38.84
C GLN A 471 -16.46 -5.85 -39.85
N ALA A 472 -15.63 -4.81 -39.75
CA ALA A 472 -15.59 -3.75 -40.76
C ALA A 472 -14.68 -4.06 -41.96
N ALA A 473 -13.84 -5.07 -41.90
CA ALA A 473 -12.96 -5.48 -42.98
C ALA A 473 -13.58 -6.57 -43.90
N GLU A 474 -14.66 -7.20 -43.48
CA GLU A 474 -15.40 -8.17 -44.34
C GLU A 474 -16.63 -7.59 -45.02
N ALA A 475 -16.95 -6.30 -44.75
CA ALA A 475 -18.06 -5.60 -45.38
C ALA A 475 -17.61 -4.49 -46.37
N ALA A 476 -16.31 -4.37 -46.63
CA ALA A 476 -15.69 -3.53 -47.66
C ALA A 476 -14.92 -4.40 -48.68
#